data_e22af784e240b9c6b211e6ef11c7c359
#
_entry.id   e22af784e240b9c6b211e6ef11c7c359
#
_cell.length_a   1.000
_cell.length_b   1.000
_cell.length_c   1.000
_cell.angle_alpha   90.00
_cell.angle_beta   90.00
_cell.angle_gamma   90.00
#
_symmetry.space_group_name_H-M   'P 1'
#
loop_
_entity.id
_entity.type
_entity.pdbx_description
1 polymer ?
#
loop_
_entity_poly.entity_id
_entity_poly.type
_entity_poly.pdbx_seq_one_letter_code
_entity_poly.pdbx_strand_id
1 'polypeptide(L)'
;MQAVKRGDVQASLEILPVRHEAYLVEALRLQANYAAQVQILIGFEAEFIRQDFTARVIALARAPCVDYFIGSVHHVHGIPIDYDASFYADALAASGGGEERLYEDYYDLQHDMLLALTPRVVGHFDLIRLLSADPARDVSRWHGVWERIRRNLQLIARQGGWLECNTAALRKGLDEPYPCRVIALEWISMGGKFTMSDDSHGVAQVATNYARGISYLESLGVDRVWTLERQPHQDDQSAALHDKSVPLIEFRKHFS
;
A
#
# COMPACT_ATOMS: atom_id res chain seq x y z
N MET A 1 -8.55 -13.56 -2.05
CA MET A 1 -9.88 -12.93 -1.94
C MET A 1 -10.69 -13.31 -3.16
N GLN A 2 -11.81 -14.01 -3.03
CA GLN A 2 -12.65 -14.30 -4.21
C GLN A 2 -13.31 -12.98 -4.63
N ALA A 3 -13.09 -12.57 -5.87
CA ALA A 3 -13.74 -11.42 -6.45
C ALA A 3 -15.26 -11.59 -6.39
N VAL A 4 -15.92 -10.56 -5.92
CA VAL A 4 -17.36 -10.47 -5.97
C VAL A 4 -17.77 -10.34 -7.43
N LYS A 5 -18.44 -11.38 -7.97
CA LYS A 5 -19.01 -11.29 -9.32
C LYS A 5 -19.94 -10.08 -9.40
N ARG A 6 -19.97 -9.41 -10.57
CA ARG A 6 -20.88 -8.29 -10.91
C ARG A 6 -22.37 -8.64 -10.64
N GLY A 7 -22.80 -8.81 -9.46
CA GLY A 7 -24.19 -9.16 -9.12
C GLY A 7 -24.45 -9.30 -7.65
N ASP A 8 -23.39 -9.25 -6.83
CA ASP A 8 -23.54 -9.57 -5.41
C ASP A 8 -22.99 -8.46 -4.48
N VAL A 9 -23.23 -7.20 -4.88
CA VAL A 9 -22.82 -6.03 -4.08
C VAL A 9 -23.49 -6.06 -2.70
N GLN A 10 -24.75 -6.46 -2.64
CA GLN A 10 -25.49 -6.53 -1.38
C GLN A 10 -24.93 -7.59 -0.44
N ALA A 11 -24.67 -8.81 -0.94
CA ALA A 11 -24.06 -9.88 -0.15
C ALA A 11 -22.65 -9.48 0.34
N SER A 12 -21.90 -8.73 -0.46
CA SER A 12 -20.60 -8.21 -0.05
C SER A 12 -20.72 -7.17 1.06
N LEU A 13 -21.67 -6.25 0.96
CA LEU A 13 -21.92 -5.24 2.00
C LEU A 13 -22.32 -5.86 3.34
N GLU A 14 -22.99 -7.01 3.32
CA GLU A 14 -23.39 -7.76 4.51
C GLU A 14 -22.22 -8.56 5.11
N ILE A 15 -21.36 -9.15 4.29
CA ILE A 15 -20.28 -10.02 4.77
C ILE A 15 -19.02 -9.28 5.20
N LEU A 16 -18.73 -8.12 4.61
CA LEU A 16 -17.50 -7.37 4.92
C LEU A 16 -17.39 -6.94 6.39
N PRO A 17 -18.45 -6.40 7.04
CA PRO A 17 -18.40 -6.09 8.47
C PRO A 17 -18.14 -7.32 9.35
N VAL A 18 -18.78 -8.45 9.05
CA VAL A 18 -18.59 -9.70 9.79
C VAL A 18 -17.15 -10.21 9.67
N ARG A 19 -16.57 -10.14 8.47
CA ARG A 19 -15.17 -10.51 8.24
C ARG A 19 -14.21 -9.57 8.95
N HIS A 20 -14.51 -8.28 8.98
CA HIS A 20 -13.68 -7.30 9.69
C HIS A 20 -13.69 -7.55 11.20
N GLU A 21 -14.84 -7.81 11.80
CA GLU A 21 -14.93 -8.17 13.21
C GLU A 21 -14.17 -9.47 13.52
N ALA A 22 -14.34 -10.51 12.70
CA ALA A 22 -13.60 -11.76 12.85
C ALA A 22 -12.08 -11.55 12.74
N TYR A 23 -11.63 -10.68 11.82
CA TYR A 23 -10.23 -10.28 11.70
C TYR A 23 -9.73 -9.63 12.99
N LEU A 24 -10.45 -8.65 13.53
CA LEU A 24 -10.02 -7.95 14.76
C LEU A 24 -9.95 -8.88 15.96
N VAL A 25 -10.93 -9.77 16.12
CA VAL A 25 -10.93 -10.79 17.20
C VAL A 25 -9.69 -11.68 17.09
N GLU A 26 -9.38 -12.18 15.90
CA GLU A 26 -8.23 -13.05 15.70
C GLU A 26 -6.90 -12.29 15.84
N ALA A 27 -6.80 -11.08 15.33
CA ALA A 27 -5.62 -10.24 15.44
C ALA A 27 -5.30 -9.92 16.92
N LEU A 28 -6.30 -9.56 17.73
CA LEU A 28 -6.16 -9.34 19.17
C LEU A 28 -5.73 -10.62 19.92
N ARG A 29 -6.31 -11.78 19.56
CA ARG A 29 -5.92 -13.07 20.11
C ARG A 29 -4.44 -13.38 19.82
N LEU A 30 -4.00 -13.18 18.59
CA LEU A 30 -2.60 -13.38 18.19
C LEU A 30 -1.67 -12.39 18.88
N GLN A 31 -2.04 -11.11 18.94
CA GLN A 31 -1.28 -10.08 19.64
C GLN A 31 -1.04 -10.47 21.12
N ALA A 32 -2.07 -10.92 21.83
CA ALA A 32 -1.97 -11.36 23.21
C ALA A 32 -1.11 -12.64 23.36
N ASN A 33 -1.34 -13.65 22.52
CA ASN A 33 -0.67 -14.94 22.62
C ASN A 33 0.85 -14.87 22.33
N TYR A 34 1.26 -13.96 21.46
CA TYR A 34 2.64 -13.83 21.01
C TYR A 34 3.36 -12.60 21.59
N ALA A 35 2.75 -11.88 22.54
CA ALA A 35 3.28 -10.62 23.10
C ALA A 35 4.72 -10.74 23.65
N ALA A 36 5.11 -11.91 24.18
CA ALA A 36 6.46 -12.17 24.68
C ALA A 36 7.50 -12.47 23.58
N GLN A 37 7.06 -12.71 22.34
CA GLN A 37 7.91 -13.15 21.23
C GLN A 37 8.02 -12.11 20.12
N VAL A 38 6.91 -11.42 19.81
CA VAL A 38 6.82 -10.46 18.71
C VAL A 38 5.79 -9.38 19.04
N GLN A 39 6.10 -8.15 18.65
CA GLN A 39 5.13 -7.06 18.72
C GLN A 39 4.26 -7.09 17.46
N ILE A 40 2.97 -7.39 17.62
CA ILE A 40 1.99 -7.37 16.54
C ILE A 40 1.26 -6.04 16.57
N LEU A 41 1.28 -5.33 15.44
CA LEU A 41 0.47 -4.14 15.18
C LEU A 41 -0.74 -4.54 14.35
N ILE A 42 -1.91 -4.04 14.71
CA ILE A 42 -3.17 -4.35 14.03
C ILE A 42 -3.48 -3.21 13.07
N GLY A 43 -3.55 -3.53 11.78
CA GLY A 43 -3.85 -2.57 10.73
C GLY A 43 -4.79 -3.14 9.69
N PHE A 44 -5.16 -2.32 8.73
CA PHE A 44 -5.90 -2.75 7.55
C PHE A 44 -5.45 -1.96 6.32
N GLU A 45 -5.68 -2.51 5.15
CA GLU A 45 -5.56 -1.80 3.90
C GLU A 45 -6.90 -1.13 3.56
N ALA A 46 -6.85 0.19 3.36
CA ALA A 46 -8.01 1.00 3.04
C ALA A 46 -8.13 1.14 1.52
N GLU A 47 -9.19 0.58 0.97
CA GLU A 47 -9.59 0.77 -0.42
C GLU A 47 -10.25 2.13 -0.60
N PHE A 48 -9.69 2.99 -1.49
CA PHE A 48 -10.30 4.25 -1.86
C PHE A 48 -10.82 4.21 -3.30
N ILE A 49 -12.12 3.89 -3.45
CA ILE A 49 -12.75 3.84 -4.77
C ILE A 49 -13.28 5.22 -5.18
N ARG A 50 -13.77 6.00 -4.21
CA ARG A 50 -14.36 7.33 -4.38
C ARG A 50 -14.55 8.01 -3.03
N GLN A 51 -14.85 9.30 -3.06
CA GLN A 51 -14.91 10.17 -1.89
C GLN A 51 -15.88 9.72 -0.77
N ASP A 52 -16.98 9.07 -1.09
CA ASP A 52 -17.95 8.60 -0.09
C ASP A 52 -17.44 7.43 0.78
N PHE A 53 -16.31 6.80 0.41
CA PHE A 53 -15.63 5.81 1.25
C PHE A 53 -14.89 6.42 2.44
N THR A 54 -14.53 7.70 2.37
CA THR A 54 -13.74 8.42 3.40
C THR A 54 -14.31 8.22 4.80
N ALA A 55 -15.60 8.45 5.00
CA ALA A 55 -16.22 8.36 6.33
C ALA A 55 -16.13 6.94 6.91
N ARG A 56 -16.23 5.90 6.08
CA ARG A 56 -16.12 4.50 6.49
C ARG A 56 -14.69 4.14 6.89
N VAL A 57 -13.71 4.53 6.09
CA VAL A 57 -12.28 4.30 6.39
C VAL A 57 -11.89 5.00 7.69
N ILE A 58 -12.28 6.26 7.87
CA ILE A 58 -12.00 7.01 9.10
C ILE A 58 -12.67 6.36 10.33
N ALA A 59 -13.89 5.83 10.17
CA ALA A 59 -14.57 5.12 11.25
C ALA A 59 -13.81 3.84 11.66
N LEU A 60 -13.33 3.05 10.69
CA LEU A 60 -12.50 1.86 10.96
C LEU A 60 -11.16 2.23 11.61
N ALA A 61 -10.49 3.27 11.11
CA ALA A 61 -9.20 3.73 11.62
C ALA A 61 -9.27 4.25 13.06
N ARG A 62 -10.45 4.69 13.52
CA ARG A 62 -10.69 5.15 14.90
C ARG A 62 -10.99 4.03 15.89
N ALA A 63 -11.11 2.78 15.45
CA ALA A 63 -11.30 1.66 16.36
C ALA A 63 -10.11 1.55 17.31
N PRO A 64 -10.32 1.44 18.66
CA PRO A 64 -9.23 1.49 19.64
C PRO A 64 -8.16 0.40 19.48
N CYS A 65 -8.50 -0.70 18.82
CA CYS A 65 -7.58 -1.81 18.53
C CYS A 65 -6.82 -1.66 17.23
N VAL A 66 -7.12 -0.66 16.40
CA VAL A 66 -6.44 -0.42 15.13
C VAL A 66 -5.28 0.55 15.35
N ASP A 67 -4.09 0.13 14.97
CA ASP A 67 -2.86 0.88 15.14
C ASP A 67 -2.59 1.85 13.98
N TYR A 68 -2.81 1.39 12.75
CA TYR A 68 -2.58 2.17 11.54
C TYR A 68 -3.38 1.58 10.37
N PHE A 69 -3.36 2.27 9.27
CA PHE A 69 -3.88 1.73 8.01
C PHE A 69 -2.98 2.11 6.84
N ILE A 70 -3.06 1.31 5.78
CA ILE A 70 -2.41 1.53 4.50
C ILE A 70 -3.47 2.10 3.56
N GLY A 71 -3.16 3.18 2.85
CA GLY A 71 -4.07 3.77 1.85
C GLY A 71 -3.72 3.27 0.47
N SER A 72 -4.71 2.69 -0.24
CA SER A 72 -4.51 2.07 -1.55
C SER A 72 -5.62 2.42 -2.54
N VAL A 73 -5.29 2.35 -3.82
CA VAL A 73 -6.20 2.54 -4.95
C VAL A 73 -6.08 1.32 -5.87
N HIS A 74 -7.19 0.56 -6.00
CA HIS A 74 -7.29 -0.60 -6.89
C HIS A 74 -8.33 -0.39 -8.01
N HIS A 75 -8.96 0.77 -8.05
CA HIS A 75 -10.00 1.08 -9.01
C HIS A 75 -9.74 2.43 -9.68
N VAL A 76 -10.11 2.57 -10.94
CA VAL A 76 -10.23 3.85 -11.64
C VAL A 76 -11.62 3.89 -12.27
N HIS A 77 -12.34 4.99 -12.12
CA HIS A 77 -13.75 5.11 -12.51
C HIS A 77 -14.67 4.02 -11.91
N GLY A 78 -14.29 3.49 -10.72
CA GLY A 78 -15.00 2.37 -10.08
C GLY A 78 -14.77 1.01 -10.72
N ILE A 79 -13.78 0.89 -11.62
CA ILE A 79 -13.41 -0.34 -12.33
C ILE A 79 -12.07 -0.85 -11.79
N PRO A 80 -11.96 -2.14 -11.39
CA PRO A 80 -10.69 -2.71 -10.93
C PRO A 80 -9.59 -2.62 -12.00
N ILE A 81 -8.36 -2.30 -11.57
CA ILE A 81 -7.21 -2.15 -12.48
C ILE A 81 -6.17 -3.26 -12.36
N ASP A 82 -6.29 -4.12 -11.38
CA ASP A 82 -5.30 -5.14 -11.03
C ASP A 82 -5.88 -6.56 -10.91
N TYR A 83 -7.18 -6.72 -11.22
CA TYR A 83 -7.87 -8.00 -11.11
C TYR A 83 -7.60 -8.91 -12.30
N ASP A 84 -7.88 -8.45 -13.52
CA ASP A 84 -7.58 -9.13 -14.78
C ASP A 84 -7.49 -8.15 -15.97
N ALA A 85 -7.01 -8.65 -17.11
CA ALA A 85 -6.84 -7.85 -18.32
C ALA A 85 -8.15 -7.29 -18.89
N SER A 86 -9.31 -7.94 -18.66
CA SER A 86 -10.60 -7.46 -19.13
C SER A 86 -11.05 -6.23 -18.36
N PHE A 87 -10.93 -6.24 -17.02
CA PHE A 87 -11.23 -5.06 -16.22
C PHE A 87 -10.27 -3.92 -16.49
N TYR A 88 -8.97 -4.22 -16.69
CA TYR A 88 -8.00 -3.20 -17.07
C TYR A 88 -8.36 -2.54 -18.41
N ALA A 89 -8.79 -3.33 -19.42
CA ALA A 89 -9.24 -2.80 -20.70
C ALA A 89 -10.54 -1.97 -20.56
N ASP A 90 -11.46 -2.36 -19.68
CA ASP A 90 -12.67 -1.58 -19.36
C ASP A 90 -12.29 -0.22 -18.71
N ALA A 91 -11.35 -0.21 -17.77
CA ALA A 91 -10.83 1.02 -17.15
C ALA A 91 -10.13 1.93 -18.17
N LEU A 92 -9.32 1.32 -19.06
CA LEU A 92 -8.66 2.02 -20.16
C LEU A 92 -9.69 2.70 -21.09
N ALA A 93 -10.74 1.98 -21.48
CA ALA A 93 -11.82 2.52 -22.30
C ALA A 93 -12.55 3.68 -21.59
N ALA A 94 -12.83 3.55 -20.29
CA ALA A 94 -13.46 4.58 -19.48
C ALA A 94 -12.61 5.85 -19.36
N SER A 95 -11.28 5.73 -19.41
CA SER A 95 -10.33 6.87 -19.46
C SER A 95 -10.09 7.42 -20.87
N GLY A 96 -10.88 7.00 -21.88
CA GLY A 96 -10.74 7.47 -23.26
C GLY A 96 -9.79 6.65 -24.14
N GLY A 97 -9.36 5.45 -23.69
CA GLY A 97 -8.63 4.45 -24.49
C GLY A 97 -7.10 4.61 -24.53
N GLY A 98 -6.54 5.58 -23.81
CA GLY A 98 -5.09 5.80 -23.74
C GLY A 98 -4.51 5.48 -22.36
N GLU A 99 -3.40 4.70 -22.28
CA GLU A 99 -2.76 4.37 -21.00
C GLU A 99 -2.29 5.61 -20.24
N GLU A 100 -1.73 6.62 -20.93
CA GLU A 100 -1.30 7.85 -20.29
C GLU A 100 -2.46 8.52 -19.54
N ARG A 101 -3.65 8.57 -20.15
CA ARG A 101 -4.84 9.12 -19.50
C ARG A 101 -5.32 8.27 -18.33
N LEU A 102 -5.29 6.94 -18.45
CA LEU A 102 -5.63 6.04 -17.34
C LEU A 102 -4.70 6.23 -16.14
N TYR A 103 -3.39 6.42 -16.39
CA TYR A 103 -2.41 6.72 -15.32
C TYR A 103 -2.66 8.10 -14.70
N GLU A 104 -3.01 9.11 -15.50
CA GLU A 104 -3.40 10.43 -14.98
C GLU A 104 -4.60 10.30 -14.02
N ASP A 105 -5.65 9.62 -14.45
CA ASP A 105 -6.86 9.40 -13.65
C ASP A 105 -6.57 8.59 -12.36
N TYR A 106 -5.67 7.59 -12.45
CA TYR A 106 -5.20 6.83 -11.28
C TYR A 106 -4.50 7.73 -10.25
N TYR A 107 -3.53 8.54 -10.68
CA TYR A 107 -2.81 9.41 -9.75
C TYR A 107 -3.66 10.59 -9.26
N ASP A 108 -4.67 11.02 -9.99
CA ASP A 108 -5.63 12.00 -9.52
C ASP A 108 -6.52 11.39 -8.41
N LEU A 109 -7.03 10.15 -8.58
CA LEU A 109 -7.76 9.45 -7.53
C LEU A 109 -6.88 9.16 -6.30
N GLN A 110 -5.60 8.79 -6.51
CA GLN A 110 -4.65 8.62 -5.42
C GLN A 110 -4.42 9.94 -4.66
N HIS A 111 -4.37 11.08 -5.36
CA HIS A 111 -4.29 12.39 -4.73
C HIS A 111 -5.51 12.68 -3.84
N ASP A 112 -6.71 12.37 -4.33
CA ASP A 112 -7.95 12.52 -3.55
C ASP A 112 -7.92 11.65 -2.29
N MET A 113 -7.45 10.40 -2.40
CA MET A 113 -7.23 9.51 -1.26
C MET A 113 -6.26 10.12 -0.24
N LEU A 114 -5.12 10.65 -0.69
CA LEU A 114 -4.11 11.27 0.18
C LEU A 114 -4.67 12.49 0.94
N LEU A 115 -5.46 13.32 0.28
CA LEU A 115 -6.11 14.48 0.91
C LEU A 115 -7.18 14.06 1.92
N ALA A 116 -7.97 13.04 1.58
CA ALA A 116 -9.12 12.61 2.38
C ALA A 116 -8.73 11.78 3.60
N LEU A 117 -7.70 10.93 3.48
CA LEU A 117 -7.38 9.90 4.48
C LEU A 117 -6.09 10.15 5.24
N THR A 118 -5.09 10.80 4.63
CA THR A 118 -3.76 11.01 5.22
C THR A 118 -3.17 9.70 5.78
N PRO A 119 -3.05 8.63 4.98
CA PRO A 119 -2.61 7.32 5.46
C PRO A 119 -1.16 7.37 5.95
N ARG A 120 -0.84 6.56 6.97
CA ARG A 120 0.55 6.43 7.45
C ARG A 120 1.46 5.79 6.41
N VAL A 121 0.94 4.83 5.68
CA VAL A 121 1.63 4.10 4.61
C VAL A 121 0.78 4.16 3.35
N VAL A 122 1.40 4.46 2.23
CA VAL A 122 0.76 4.37 0.91
C VAL A 122 1.15 3.04 0.29
N GLY A 123 0.13 2.21 0.04
CA GLY A 123 0.27 0.88 -0.54
C GLY A 123 0.65 0.95 -2.03
N HIS A 124 1.45 -0.01 -2.49
CA HIS A 124 1.81 -0.26 -3.91
C HIS A 124 1.58 0.95 -4.84
N PHE A 125 2.33 2.02 -4.60
CA PHE A 125 2.13 3.38 -5.13
C PHE A 125 1.83 3.44 -6.64
N ASP A 126 2.41 2.56 -7.43
CA ASP A 126 2.26 2.47 -8.90
C ASP A 126 1.63 1.14 -9.35
N LEU A 127 0.63 0.65 -8.62
CA LEU A 127 -0.11 -0.58 -8.93
C LEU A 127 -0.66 -0.59 -10.36
N ILE A 128 -1.05 0.56 -10.88
CA ILE A 128 -1.61 0.76 -12.23
C ILE A 128 -0.76 0.12 -13.34
N ARG A 129 0.57 -0.04 -13.14
CA ARG A 129 1.46 -0.62 -14.13
C ARG A 129 1.34 -2.14 -14.27
N LEU A 130 0.69 -2.83 -13.31
CA LEU A 130 0.66 -4.29 -13.25
C LEU A 130 0.18 -4.94 -14.56
N LEU A 131 -0.91 -4.44 -15.10
CA LEU A 131 -1.56 -4.99 -16.30
C LEU A 131 -1.38 -4.08 -17.53
N SER A 132 -0.49 -3.08 -17.47
CA SER A 132 -0.20 -2.21 -18.58
C SER A 132 0.51 -2.97 -19.71
N ALA A 133 0.42 -2.45 -20.93
CA ALA A 133 1.10 -3.02 -22.10
C ALA A 133 2.63 -3.02 -21.96
N ASP A 134 3.18 -2.08 -21.17
CA ASP A 134 4.60 -1.96 -20.86
C ASP A 134 4.79 -1.61 -19.37
N PRO A 135 4.79 -2.61 -18.47
CA PRO A 135 4.95 -2.38 -17.03
C PRO A 135 6.30 -1.77 -16.61
N ALA A 136 7.30 -1.86 -17.48
CA ALA A 136 8.65 -1.32 -17.26
C ALA A 136 8.83 0.10 -17.85
N ARG A 137 7.76 0.69 -18.38
CA ARG A 137 7.80 2.00 -19.00
C ARG A 137 8.37 3.07 -18.06
N ASP A 138 9.26 3.89 -18.61
CA ASP A 138 9.72 5.12 -17.96
C ASP A 138 8.59 6.17 -17.98
N VAL A 139 7.79 6.18 -16.92
CA VAL A 139 6.63 7.09 -16.77
C VAL A 139 7.03 8.57 -16.65
N SER A 140 8.30 8.88 -16.42
CA SER A 140 8.79 10.27 -16.41
C SER A 140 8.71 10.95 -17.78
N ARG A 141 8.57 10.15 -18.83
CA ARG A 141 8.37 10.65 -20.20
C ARG A 141 6.94 11.09 -20.50
N TRP A 142 5.99 10.68 -19.70
CA TRP A 142 4.61 11.14 -19.75
C TRP A 142 4.45 12.34 -18.81
N HIS A 143 4.59 13.54 -19.38
CA HIS A 143 4.69 14.78 -18.60
C HIS A 143 3.52 14.96 -17.63
N GLY A 144 2.28 14.76 -18.08
CA GLY A 144 1.08 14.90 -17.26
C GLY A 144 1.01 13.87 -16.13
N VAL A 145 1.42 12.63 -16.38
CA VAL A 145 1.53 11.57 -15.38
C VAL A 145 2.62 11.90 -14.35
N TRP A 146 3.79 12.32 -14.85
CA TRP A 146 4.94 12.62 -13.99
C TRP A 146 4.68 13.78 -13.01
N GLU A 147 4.01 14.83 -13.48
CA GLU A 147 3.61 15.93 -12.59
C GLU A 147 2.68 15.46 -11.47
N ARG A 148 1.72 14.56 -11.75
CA ARG A 148 0.82 13.98 -10.77
C ARG A 148 1.56 13.08 -9.77
N ILE A 149 2.48 12.25 -10.25
CA ILE A 149 3.35 11.45 -9.40
C ILE A 149 4.10 12.35 -8.42
N ARG A 150 4.80 13.37 -8.91
CA ARG A 150 5.56 14.30 -8.07
C ARG A 150 4.67 15.05 -7.07
N ARG A 151 3.51 15.51 -7.49
CA ARG A 151 2.50 16.14 -6.63
C ARG A 151 2.12 15.22 -5.46
N ASN A 152 1.83 13.94 -5.76
CA ASN A 152 1.43 12.96 -4.76
C ASN A 152 2.59 12.63 -3.81
N LEU A 153 3.79 12.38 -4.32
CA LEU A 153 4.99 12.15 -3.50
C LEU A 153 5.27 13.34 -2.56
N GLN A 154 5.20 14.58 -3.06
CA GLN A 154 5.35 15.77 -2.24
C GLN A 154 4.28 15.88 -1.15
N LEU A 155 3.04 15.49 -1.46
CA LEU A 155 1.97 15.49 -0.46
C LEU A 155 2.24 14.46 0.63
N ILE A 156 2.63 13.21 0.26
CA ILE A 156 3.00 12.15 1.20
C ILE A 156 4.17 12.61 2.10
N ALA A 157 5.20 13.22 1.52
CA ALA A 157 6.35 13.74 2.28
C ALA A 157 5.92 14.81 3.30
N ARG A 158 5.06 15.76 2.90
CA ARG A 158 4.52 16.78 3.82
C ARG A 158 3.65 16.21 4.93
N GLN A 159 2.92 15.13 4.66
CA GLN A 159 2.10 14.41 5.64
C GLN A 159 2.93 13.51 6.57
N GLY A 160 4.23 13.32 6.30
CA GLY A 160 5.09 12.41 7.04
C GLY A 160 4.80 10.92 6.76
N GLY A 161 4.11 10.62 5.66
CA GLY A 161 3.79 9.27 5.23
C GLY A 161 4.98 8.52 4.65
N TRP A 162 4.81 7.21 4.45
CA TRP A 162 5.81 6.32 3.88
C TRP A 162 5.27 5.64 2.62
N LEU A 163 6.18 5.17 1.76
CA LEU A 163 5.83 4.24 0.69
C LEU A 163 6.19 2.81 1.08
N GLU A 164 5.39 1.85 0.66
CA GLU A 164 5.82 0.46 0.67
C GLU A 164 6.91 0.21 -0.38
N CYS A 165 7.95 -0.54 -0.03
CA CYS A 165 8.65 -1.37 -0.99
C CYS A 165 7.89 -2.69 -1.04
N ASN A 166 6.91 -2.80 -1.93
CA ASN A 166 5.98 -3.91 -1.96
C ASN A 166 6.45 -4.97 -2.97
N THR A 167 6.80 -6.15 -2.45
CA THR A 167 7.38 -7.24 -3.24
C THR A 167 6.35 -8.12 -3.93
N ALA A 168 5.04 -7.86 -3.75
CA ALA A 168 3.98 -8.55 -4.50
C ALA A 168 4.12 -8.36 -6.01
N ALA A 169 4.64 -7.21 -6.47
CA ALA A 169 4.96 -6.97 -7.87
C ALA A 169 5.85 -8.08 -8.45
N LEU A 170 6.89 -8.46 -7.71
CA LEU A 170 7.84 -9.51 -8.11
C LEU A 170 7.17 -10.90 -8.13
N ARG A 171 6.24 -11.16 -7.21
CA ARG A 171 5.43 -12.38 -7.18
C ARG A 171 4.46 -12.45 -8.36
N LYS A 172 3.95 -11.28 -8.79
CA LYS A 172 3.05 -11.12 -9.94
C LYS A 172 3.79 -11.07 -11.29
N GLY A 173 5.14 -11.23 -11.29
CA GLY A 173 5.95 -11.36 -12.50
C GLY A 173 6.59 -10.08 -13.02
N LEU A 174 6.52 -8.99 -12.28
CA LEU A 174 7.24 -7.76 -12.61
C LEU A 174 8.71 -7.87 -12.19
N ASP A 175 9.59 -7.11 -12.87
CA ASP A 175 11.01 -7.11 -12.60
C ASP A 175 11.40 -6.29 -11.35
N GLU A 176 10.62 -5.27 -11.03
CA GLU A 176 10.81 -4.36 -9.90
C GLU A 176 9.62 -4.39 -8.94
N PRO A 177 9.84 -4.18 -7.61
CA PRO A 177 8.75 -4.01 -6.66
C PRO A 177 7.96 -2.72 -6.93
N TYR A 178 6.89 -2.50 -6.21
CA TYR A 178 6.27 -1.18 -6.14
C TYR A 178 7.00 -0.32 -5.07
N PRO A 179 7.29 0.97 -5.35
CA PRO A 179 7.24 1.60 -6.66
C PRO A 179 8.42 1.19 -7.57
N CYS A 180 8.26 1.38 -8.89
CA CYS A 180 9.34 1.19 -9.85
C CYS A 180 10.48 2.19 -9.64
N ARG A 181 11.66 1.89 -10.22
CA ARG A 181 12.93 2.62 -9.99
C ARG A 181 12.82 4.13 -10.19
N VAL A 182 12.18 4.58 -11.26
CA VAL A 182 12.11 6.01 -11.57
C VAL A 182 11.32 6.79 -10.50
N ILE A 183 10.25 6.20 -9.99
CA ILE A 183 9.42 6.78 -8.90
C ILE A 183 10.17 6.68 -7.57
N ALA A 184 10.81 5.54 -7.28
CA ALA A 184 11.58 5.34 -6.06
C ALA A 184 12.74 6.35 -5.94
N LEU A 185 13.46 6.65 -7.03
CA LEU A 185 14.53 7.65 -7.05
C LEU A 185 14.00 9.06 -6.78
N GLU A 186 12.85 9.43 -7.37
CA GLU A 186 12.19 10.71 -7.07
C GLU A 186 11.80 10.79 -5.60
N TRP A 187 11.22 9.71 -5.03
CA TRP A 187 10.89 9.64 -3.61
C TRP A 187 12.09 9.80 -2.68
N ILE A 188 13.20 9.13 -3.02
CA ILE A 188 14.47 9.25 -2.28
C ILE A 188 15.00 10.68 -2.34
N SER A 189 14.92 11.36 -3.49
CA SER A 189 15.36 12.75 -3.65
C SER A 189 14.63 13.73 -2.72
N MET A 190 13.40 13.38 -2.30
CA MET A 190 12.58 14.14 -1.35
C MET A 190 12.85 13.75 0.12
N GLY A 191 13.81 12.87 0.40
CA GLY A 191 14.06 12.31 1.73
C GLY A 191 13.00 11.31 2.19
N GLY A 192 12.32 10.68 1.25
CA GLY A 192 11.22 9.77 1.50
C GLY A 192 11.61 8.50 2.24
N LYS A 193 10.68 7.96 3.00
CA LYS A 193 10.83 6.76 3.82
C LYS A 193 10.16 5.56 3.17
N PHE A 194 10.82 4.39 3.22
CA PHE A 194 10.24 3.11 2.80
C PHE A 194 9.95 2.21 3.98
N THR A 195 8.85 1.46 3.89
CA THR A 195 8.62 0.25 4.69
C THR A 195 8.61 -0.96 3.76
N MET A 196 8.92 -2.17 4.27
CA MET A 196 8.82 -3.41 3.49
C MET A 196 7.42 -3.99 3.58
N SER A 197 6.94 -4.51 2.46
CA SER A 197 5.65 -5.21 2.38
C SER A 197 5.72 -6.33 1.32
N ASP A 198 4.95 -7.39 1.54
CA ASP A 198 4.80 -8.50 0.58
C ASP A 198 3.35 -8.69 0.11
N ASP A 199 2.41 -7.93 0.68
CA ASP A 199 0.99 -8.00 0.35
C ASP A 199 0.49 -9.46 0.38
N SER A 200 0.80 -10.16 1.49
CA SER A 200 0.51 -11.58 1.67
C SER A 200 -0.98 -11.84 1.84
N HIS A 201 -1.52 -12.72 1.02
CA HIS A 201 -2.89 -13.24 1.12
C HIS A 201 -2.95 -14.68 1.67
N GLY A 202 -1.84 -15.17 2.22
CA GLY A 202 -1.72 -16.50 2.81
C GLY A 202 -0.32 -16.79 3.31
N VAL A 203 -0.18 -17.79 4.19
CA VAL A 203 1.08 -18.13 4.88
C VAL A 203 2.25 -18.34 3.92
N ALA A 204 2.01 -19.00 2.78
CA ALA A 204 3.05 -19.27 1.78
C ALA A 204 3.58 -18.01 1.06
N GLN A 205 2.94 -16.86 1.26
CA GLN A 205 3.32 -15.61 0.62
C GLN A 205 4.10 -14.69 1.56
N VAL A 206 4.14 -14.98 2.86
CA VAL A 206 4.82 -14.15 3.86
C VAL A 206 6.30 -14.02 3.54
N ALA A 207 6.79 -12.78 3.49
CA ALA A 207 8.16 -12.40 3.16
C ALA A 207 8.65 -12.86 1.77
N THR A 208 7.73 -13.20 0.85
CA THR A 208 8.07 -13.61 -0.50
C THR A 208 8.84 -12.50 -1.22
N ASN A 209 10.01 -12.85 -1.80
CA ASN A 209 10.88 -11.93 -2.51
C ASN A 209 11.50 -10.80 -1.65
N TYR A 210 11.49 -10.86 -0.33
CA TYR A 210 12.13 -9.84 0.52
C TYR A 210 13.61 -9.67 0.21
N ALA A 211 14.36 -10.75 -0.03
CA ALA A 211 15.77 -10.67 -0.44
C ALA A 211 15.94 -9.84 -1.74
N ARG A 212 15.04 -10.00 -2.71
CA ARG A 212 15.04 -9.21 -3.95
C ARG A 212 14.66 -7.75 -3.69
N GLY A 213 13.63 -7.50 -2.87
CA GLY A 213 13.22 -6.14 -2.47
C GLY A 213 14.32 -5.39 -1.74
N ILE A 214 15.04 -6.06 -0.82
CA ILE A 214 16.19 -5.50 -0.12
C ILE A 214 17.31 -5.15 -1.13
N SER A 215 17.65 -6.06 -2.04
CA SER A 215 18.66 -5.81 -3.07
C SER A 215 18.27 -4.67 -4.00
N TYR A 216 16.97 -4.53 -4.30
CA TYR A 216 16.45 -3.40 -5.05
C TYR A 216 16.68 -2.07 -4.29
N LEU A 217 16.28 -1.96 -3.03
CA LEU A 217 16.47 -0.76 -2.22
C LEU A 217 17.97 -0.39 -2.08
N GLU A 218 18.84 -1.37 -1.84
CA GLU A 218 20.29 -1.16 -1.79
C GLU A 218 20.85 -0.63 -3.12
N SER A 219 20.33 -1.13 -4.26
CA SER A 219 20.72 -0.64 -5.59
C SER A 219 20.35 0.81 -5.86
N LEU A 220 19.42 1.36 -5.05
CA LEU A 220 18.99 2.76 -5.08
C LEU A 220 19.74 3.63 -4.06
N GLY A 221 20.64 3.04 -3.26
CA GLY A 221 21.36 3.75 -2.20
C GLY A 221 20.57 3.90 -0.90
N VAL A 222 19.46 3.18 -0.73
CA VAL A 222 18.72 3.15 0.53
C VAL A 222 19.46 2.27 1.52
N ASP A 223 19.72 2.77 2.72
CA ASP A 223 20.46 2.06 3.78
C ASP A 223 19.56 1.56 4.91
N ARG A 224 18.31 1.99 4.97
CA ARG A 224 17.35 1.65 6.03
C ARG A 224 15.92 1.61 5.54
N VAL A 225 15.09 0.83 6.23
CA VAL A 225 13.64 0.84 6.13
C VAL A 225 13.02 1.30 7.45
N TRP A 226 11.75 1.64 7.42
CA TRP A 226 11.02 2.14 8.57
C TRP A 226 9.90 1.19 8.96
N THR A 227 9.68 1.07 10.26
CA THR A 227 8.57 0.33 10.86
C THR A 227 7.96 1.13 11.98
N LEU A 228 6.79 0.73 12.43
CA LEU A 228 6.14 1.27 13.62
C LEU A 228 6.48 0.42 14.82
N GLU A 229 6.70 1.04 15.97
CA GLU A 229 6.97 0.37 17.23
C GLU A 229 6.13 0.99 18.34
N ARG A 230 5.49 0.16 19.16
CA ARG A 230 4.86 0.62 20.41
C ARG A 230 5.93 0.78 21.47
N GLN A 231 5.99 1.97 22.07
CA GLN A 231 6.81 2.19 23.24
C GLN A 231 5.90 2.35 24.47
N PRO A 232 6.19 1.63 25.58
CA PRO A 232 5.43 1.81 26.80
C PRO A 232 5.60 3.26 27.30
N HIS A 233 4.53 3.96 27.52
CA HIS A 233 4.55 5.23 28.27
C HIS A 233 4.71 4.92 29.75
N GLN A 234 5.56 5.68 30.46
CA GLN A 234 5.81 5.47 31.90
C GLN A 234 4.57 5.75 32.78
N ASP A 235 3.60 6.51 32.27
CA ASP A 235 2.46 7.02 33.06
C ASP A 235 1.07 6.76 32.44
N ASP A 236 0.95 6.05 31.29
CA ASP A 236 -0.35 5.85 30.65
C ASP A 236 -0.46 4.47 30.00
N GLN A 237 -1.67 3.89 30.06
CA GLN A 237 -1.98 2.57 29.49
C GLN A 237 -2.04 2.56 27.96
N SER A 238 -1.89 3.71 27.28
CA SER A 238 -1.83 3.80 25.83
C SER A 238 -0.38 3.90 25.34
N ALA A 239 0.17 2.80 24.87
CA ALA A 239 1.48 2.80 24.21
C ALA A 239 1.41 3.56 22.88
N ALA A 240 2.09 4.70 22.77
CA ALA A 240 2.14 5.46 21.54
C ALA A 240 2.95 4.74 20.45
N LEU A 241 2.52 4.86 19.19
CA LEU A 241 3.28 4.37 18.04
C LEU A 241 4.35 5.38 17.64
N HIS A 242 5.56 4.89 17.43
CA HIS A 242 6.71 5.68 17.00
C HIS A 242 7.35 5.09 15.75
N ASP A 243 7.97 5.97 14.96
CA ASP A 243 8.79 5.56 13.82
C ASP A 243 10.08 4.92 14.32
N LYS A 244 10.37 3.73 13.82
CA LYS A 244 11.64 3.02 14.06
C LYS A 244 12.34 2.78 12.74
N SER A 245 13.58 3.23 12.61
CA SER A 245 14.40 2.89 11.46
C SER A 245 15.17 1.60 11.72
N VAL A 246 15.23 0.73 10.71
CA VAL A 246 15.97 -0.53 10.74
C VAL A 246 16.99 -0.50 9.60
N PRO A 247 18.30 -0.62 9.88
CA PRO A 247 19.31 -0.73 8.84
C PRO A 247 19.04 -1.93 7.93
N LEU A 248 19.12 -1.75 6.61
CA LEU A 248 18.86 -2.85 5.65
C LEU A 248 19.80 -4.03 5.86
N ILE A 249 21.05 -3.77 6.24
CA ILE A 249 22.01 -4.84 6.55
C ILE A 249 21.57 -5.72 7.73
N GLU A 250 20.85 -5.17 8.69
CA GLU A 250 20.29 -5.93 9.81
C GLU A 250 19.02 -6.64 9.40
N PHE A 251 18.15 -5.95 8.68
CA PHE A 251 16.91 -6.53 8.15
C PHE A 251 17.20 -7.74 7.25
N ARG A 252 18.21 -7.66 6.39
CA ARG A 252 18.64 -8.75 5.50
C ARG A 252 18.96 -10.05 6.21
N LYS A 253 19.51 -10.00 7.44
CA LYS A 253 19.87 -11.21 8.21
C LYS A 253 18.70 -12.16 8.46
N HIS A 254 17.47 -11.64 8.39
CA HIS A 254 16.26 -12.43 8.60
C HIS A 254 15.73 -13.08 7.31
N PHE A 255 16.25 -12.71 6.13
CA PHE A 255 15.72 -13.11 4.82
C PHE A 255 16.80 -13.57 3.83
N SER A 256 17.99 -13.92 4.31
CA SER A 256 19.13 -14.46 3.51
C SER A 256 19.19 -15.98 3.55
#